data_5dfd76b3d9b11baa9645988d56b9761e
#
_entry.id   5dfd76b3d9b11baa9645988d56b9761e
#
_cell.length_a   1.000
_cell.length_b   1.000
_cell.length_c   1.000
_cell.angle_alpha   90.00
_cell.angle_beta   90.00
_cell.angle_gamma   90.00
#
_symmetry.space_group_name_H-M   'P 1'
#
loop_
_entity.id
_entity.type
_entity.pdbx_description
1 polymer ?
#
loop_
_entity_poly.entity_id
_entity_poly.type
_entity_poly.pdbx_seq_one_letter_code
_entity_poly.pdbx_strand_id
1 'polypeptide(L)'
;MSEMKEMCGRQQLLVITMEECGELIQACSKALRKQELFEYQNLKDEIGDVMCMLELMQDWDVVSYTEIEERVSTKRAKLAQWSELIW
;
A
#
# COMPACT_ATOMS: atom_id res chain seq x y z
N MET A 1 -13.43 0.63 -16.31
CA MET A 1 -14.50 -0.37 -16.19
C MET A 1 -15.82 0.35 -15.95
N SER A 2 -16.88 -0.12 -16.63
CA SER A 2 -18.20 0.54 -16.54
C SER A 2 -18.76 0.50 -15.12
N GLU A 3 -18.57 -0.61 -14.40
CA GLU A 3 -19.05 -0.74 -13.02
C GLU A 3 -18.41 0.28 -12.08
N MET A 4 -17.16 0.67 -12.34
CA MET A 4 -16.46 1.64 -11.49
C MET A 4 -17.19 2.99 -11.46
N LYS A 5 -17.74 3.42 -12.59
CA LYS A 5 -18.45 4.70 -12.67
C LYS A 5 -19.77 4.70 -11.91
N GLU A 6 -20.33 3.52 -11.66
CA GLU A 6 -21.59 3.39 -10.92
C GLU A 6 -21.37 3.39 -9.40
N MET A 7 -20.14 3.23 -8.96
CA MET A 7 -19.80 3.27 -7.55
C MET A 7 -19.64 4.69 -7.05
N CYS A 8 -19.95 4.95 -5.79
CA CYS A 8 -19.63 6.24 -5.18
C CYS A 8 -18.09 6.36 -5.05
N GLY A 9 -17.61 7.58 -4.83
CA GLY A 9 -16.18 7.84 -4.75
C GLY A 9 -15.46 6.99 -3.71
N ARG A 10 -16.05 6.80 -2.54
CA ARG A 10 -15.43 5.97 -1.49
C ARG A 10 -15.33 4.51 -1.91
N GLN A 11 -16.34 4.00 -2.59
CA GLN A 11 -16.30 2.63 -3.10
C GLN A 11 -15.21 2.48 -4.14
N GLN A 12 -15.08 3.45 -5.06
CA GLN A 12 -14.01 3.44 -6.06
C GLN A 12 -12.64 3.43 -5.39
N LEU A 13 -12.48 4.27 -4.37
CA LEU A 13 -11.23 4.36 -3.60
C LEU A 13 -10.85 3.02 -3.00
N LEU A 14 -11.79 2.33 -2.38
CA LEU A 14 -11.53 1.03 -1.76
C LEU A 14 -11.21 -0.04 -2.79
N VAL A 15 -11.95 -0.08 -3.91
CA VAL A 15 -11.71 -1.07 -4.97
C VAL A 15 -10.33 -0.88 -5.59
N ILE A 16 -9.97 0.36 -5.93
CA ILE A 16 -8.67 0.65 -6.54
C ILE A 16 -7.54 0.36 -5.55
N THR A 17 -7.74 0.67 -4.27
CA THR A 17 -6.73 0.35 -3.25
C THR A 17 -6.48 -1.15 -3.19
N MET A 18 -7.54 -1.96 -3.25
CA MET A 18 -7.37 -3.42 -3.28
C MET A 18 -6.56 -3.88 -4.49
N GLU A 19 -6.85 -3.31 -5.67
CA GLU A 19 -6.13 -3.64 -6.90
C GLU A 19 -4.64 -3.27 -6.78
N GLU A 20 -4.34 -2.08 -6.29
CA GLU A 20 -2.95 -1.63 -6.13
C GLU A 20 -2.20 -2.46 -5.09
N CYS A 21 -2.86 -2.81 -4.00
CA CYS A 21 -2.25 -3.70 -3.00
C CYS A 21 -1.96 -5.08 -3.59
N GLY A 22 -2.86 -5.60 -4.43
CA GLY A 22 -2.63 -6.87 -5.12
C GLY A 22 -1.43 -6.83 -6.04
N GLU A 23 -1.26 -5.74 -6.78
CA GLU A 23 -0.10 -5.54 -7.65
C GLU A 23 1.19 -5.40 -6.84
N LEU A 24 1.14 -4.75 -5.69
CA LEU A 24 2.29 -4.66 -4.79
C LEU A 24 2.69 -6.04 -4.27
N ILE A 25 1.72 -6.87 -3.91
CA ILE A 25 1.99 -8.24 -3.47
C ILE A 25 2.73 -9.01 -4.57
N GLN A 26 2.26 -8.91 -5.81
CA GLN A 26 2.91 -9.56 -6.94
C GLN A 26 4.33 -9.05 -7.15
N ALA A 27 4.52 -7.74 -7.07
CA ALA A 27 5.84 -7.13 -7.24
C ALA A 27 6.82 -7.59 -6.16
N CYS A 28 6.38 -7.68 -4.91
CA CYS A 28 7.20 -8.20 -3.81
C CYS A 28 7.59 -9.66 -4.08
N SER A 29 6.64 -10.47 -4.52
CA SER A 29 6.88 -11.88 -4.83
C SER A 29 7.92 -12.03 -5.93
N LYS A 30 7.81 -11.25 -7.00
CA LYS A 30 8.77 -11.29 -8.11
C LYS A 30 10.16 -10.84 -7.68
N ALA A 31 10.24 -9.75 -6.89
CA ALA A 31 11.52 -9.27 -6.37
C ALA A 31 12.20 -10.30 -5.50
N LEU A 32 11.43 -11.00 -4.67
CA LEU A 32 11.95 -12.05 -3.79
C LEU A 32 12.48 -13.24 -4.60
N ARG A 33 11.77 -13.66 -5.65
CA ARG A 33 12.14 -14.84 -6.44
C ARG A 33 13.26 -14.57 -7.42
N LYS A 34 13.24 -13.42 -8.09
CA LYS A 34 14.16 -13.12 -9.19
C LYS A 34 15.36 -12.28 -8.78
N GLN A 35 15.15 -11.32 -7.88
CA GLN A 35 16.18 -10.42 -7.36
C GLN A 35 16.94 -9.65 -8.44
N GLU A 36 16.27 -9.36 -9.57
CA GLU A 36 16.84 -8.59 -10.67
C GLU A 36 16.53 -7.11 -10.51
N LEU A 37 17.39 -6.25 -11.03
CA LEU A 37 17.20 -4.81 -10.95
C LEU A 37 15.84 -4.38 -11.50
N PHE A 38 15.42 -4.97 -12.60
CA PHE A 38 14.12 -4.67 -13.21
C PHE A 38 12.96 -4.89 -12.21
N GLU A 39 13.04 -5.96 -11.43
CA GLU A 39 11.98 -6.28 -10.47
C GLU A 39 11.93 -5.24 -9.35
N TYR A 40 13.07 -4.70 -8.94
CA TYR A 40 13.09 -3.63 -7.93
C TYR A 40 12.59 -2.30 -8.48
N GLN A 41 12.82 -2.01 -9.77
CA GLN A 41 12.24 -0.84 -10.41
C GLN A 41 10.71 -0.93 -10.45
N ASN A 42 10.20 -2.10 -10.83
CA ASN A 42 8.77 -2.35 -10.83
C ASN A 42 8.17 -2.23 -9.42
N LEU A 43 8.87 -2.75 -8.42
CA LEU A 43 8.45 -2.67 -7.03
C LEU A 43 8.30 -1.21 -6.58
N LYS A 44 9.23 -0.34 -6.97
CA LYS A 44 9.15 1.09 -6.64
C LYS A 44 7.88 1.73 -7.20
N ASP A 45 7.54 1.40 -8.45
CA ASP A 45 6.34 1.93 -9.08
C ASP A 45 5.09 1.48 -8.31
N GLU A 46 5.03 0.22 -7.94
CA GLU A 46 3.89 -0.32 -7.20
C GLU A 46 3.78 0.29 -5.78
N ILE A 47 4.92 0.54 -5.13
CA ILE A 47 4.93 1.22 -3.83
C ILE A 47 4.34 2.63 -3.99
N GLY A 48 4.75 3.34 -5.04
CA GLY A 48 4.23 4.68 -5.30
C GLY A 48 2.73 4.69 -5.54
N ASP A 49 2.24 3.71 -6.29
CA ASP A 49 0.80 3.60 -6.57
C ASP A 49 0.00 3.34 -5.29
N VAL A 50 0.48 2.46 -4.41
CA VAL A 50 -0.17 2.21 -3.12
C VAL A 50 -0.14 3.45 -2.24
N MET A 51 1.00 4.14 -2.18
CA MET A 51 1.13 5.37 -1.40
C MET A 51 0.13 6.43 -1.87
N CYS A 52 -0.07 6.54 -3.18
CA CYS A 52 -1.06 7.46 -3.75
C CYS A 52 -2.46 7.14 -3.20
N MET A 53 -2.83 5.87 -3.18
CA MET A 53 -4.14 5.46 -2.66
C MET A 53 -4.29 5.75 -1.17
N LEU A 54 -3.22 5.59 -0.40
CA LEU A 54 -3.23 5.90 1.03
C LEU A 54 -3.37 7.40 1.27
N GLU A 55 -2.74 8.24 0.45
CA GLU A 55 -2.92 9.69 0.52
C GLU A 55 -4.36 10.07 0.23
N LEU A 56 -4.98 9.45 -0.78
CA LEU A 56 -6.38 9.70 -1.11
C LEU A 56 -7.31 9.26 0.03
N MET A 57 -6.97 8.21 0.75
CA MET A 57 -7.71 7.80 1.94
C MET A 57 -7.75 8.91 2.99
N GLN A 58 -6.65 9.64 3.14
CA GLN A 58 -6.60 10.80 4.04
C GLN A 58 -7.42 11.97 3.47
N ASP A 59 -7.26 12.25 2.18
CA ASP A 59 -7.98 13.35 1.52
C ASP A 59 -9.50 13.18 1.60
N TRP A 60 -9.95 11.93 1.58
CA TRP A 60 -11.38 11.60 1.65
C TRP A 60 -11.86 11.35 3.08
N ASP A 61 -11.04 11.64 4.08
CA ASP A 61 -11.38 11.48 5.50
C ASP A 61 -11.77 10.05 5.89
N VAL A 62 -11.22 9.05 5.21
CA VAL A 62 -11.38 7.65 5.62
C VAL A 62 -10.55 7.40 6.87
N VAL A 63 -9.38 8.03 6.94
CA VAL A 63 -8.46 7.90 8.05
C VAL A 63 -7.73 9.23 8.23
N SER A 64 -7.33 9.57 9.47
CA SER A 64 -6.56 10.77 9.75
C SER A 64 -5.07 10.44 9.79
N TYR A 65 -4.24 11.47 9.54
CA TYR A 65 -2.79 11.35 9.64
C TYR A 65 -2.38 10.84 11.03
N THR A 66 -2.99 11.36 12.08
CA THR A 66 -2.68 10.97 13.46
C THR A 66 -2.94 9.49 13.70
N GLU A 67 -4.07 8.98 13.22
CA GLU A 67 -4.40 7.55 13.33
C GLU A 67 -3.38 6.68 12.62
N ILE A 68 -2.95 7.11 11.42
CA ILE A 68 -1.92 6.39 10.67
C ILE A 68 -0.61 6.37 11.44
N GLU A 69 -0.17 7.51 11.95
CA GLU A 69 1.09 7.63 12.70
C GLU A 69 1.10 6.74 13.94
N GLU A 70 -0.01 6.71 14.67
CA GLU A 70 -0.15 5.86 15.85
C GLU A 70 -0.01 4.38 15.48
N ARG A 71 -0.66 3.98 14.38
CA ARG A 71 -0.59 2.57 13.97
C ARG A 71 0.78 2.20 13.43
N VAL A 72 1.44 3.10 12.70
CA VAL A 72 2.81 2.91 12.22
C VAL A 72 3.74 2.68 13.40
N SER A 73 3.62 3.52 14.44
CA SER A 73 4.44 3.40 15.65
C SER A 73 4.22 2.04 16.35
N THR A 74 2.96 1.63 16.48
CA THR A 74 2.60 0.34 17.08
C THR A 74 3.20 -0.82 16.28
N LYS A 75 3.09 -0.76 14.95
CA LYS A 75 3.61 -1.82 14.09
C LYS A 75 5.14 -1.90 14.16
N ARG A 76 5.82 -0.76 14.17
CA ARG A 76 7.28 -0.72 14.31
C ARG A 76 7.73 -1.37 15.61
N ALA A 77 7.03 -1.09 16.71
CA ALA A 77 7.36 -1.69 18.01
C ALA A 77 7.21 -3.22 17.96
N LYS A 78 6.16 -3.72 17.31
CA LYS A 78 5.96 -5.17 17.15
C LYS A 78 7.07 -5.78 16.29
N LEU A 79 7.39 -5.15 15.17
CA LEU A 79 8.43 -5.65 14.26
C LEU A 79 9.81 -5.70 14.94
N ALA A 80 10.10 -4.77 15.84
CA ALA A 80 11.36 -4.75 16.58
C ALA A 80 11.52 -5.98 17.46
N GLN A 81 10.42 -6.62 17.86
CA GLN A 81 10.46 -7.79 18.74
C GLN A 81 10.72 -9.10 17.99
N TRP A 82 10.31 -9.20 16.71
CA TRP A 82 10.37 -10.49 16.02
C TRP A 82 10.96 -10.43 14.61
N SER A 83 11.45 -9.28 14.19
CA SER A 83 12.08 -9.16 12.87
C SER A 83 13.37 -8.35 12.99
N GLU A 84 14.15 -8.34 11.91
CA GLU A 84 15.38 -7.56 11.82
C GLU A 84 15.18 -6.24 11.09
N LEU A 85 13.93 -5.86 10.80
CA LEU A 85 13.61 -4.67 10.02
C LEU A 85 13.80 -3.36 10.77
N ILE A 86 13.74 -3.40 12.11
CA ILE A 86 13.82 -2.22 12.97
C ILE A 86 15.07 -2.34 13.85
N TRP A 87 15.91 -1.31 13.81
CA TRP A 87 17.13 -1.22 14.62
C TRP A 87 17.27 0.14 15.28
#